data_c56920be4f33c567a090f82bd3b0de14
#
_entry.id   c56920be4f33c567a090f82bd3b0de14
#
_cell.length_a   1.000
_cell.length_b   1.000
_cell.length_c   1.000
_cell.angle_alpha   90.00
_cell.angle_beta   90.00
_cell.angle_gamma   90.00
#
_symmetry.space_group_name_H-M   'P 1'
#
loop_
_entity.id
_entity.type
_entity.pdbx_description
1 polymer ?
#
loop_
_entity_poly.entity_id
_entity_poly.type
_entity_poly.pdbx_seq_one_letter_code
_entity_poly.pdbx_strand_id
1 'polypeptide(L)'
;MMKSYLLGIDIGTSACKVAVFDKEGRVLAAANGDYPVYYPQEGWAEQNPEEWWSAVCRATKETVQKAGIAPAEIAGVGIDGQSWSAIALDKEGKVLTNTPIWMDTRAQDICERLNKEIGEDKIFEVAGNSLQPSYTTAKIIWYKENLPEVYEKIDKILQSNSFIAFKLTGAITQDMSQGYGLHCFDMKKGCWDEEMCRRLGIPMEFLPEICECDHIVGTVTAKAAAECGLAEGTPVVAGGLDAACGTLGAGVIHPGETQEQGGQAGGMSICIDEYKADPRLILGYHVIPGKWLLQGGTTGGGGVMRWFEREFADYERMMKQQTGASSLNQLNEIAEKINPGSDGVVFLPYMSGERSPIWNPYAKGVFYGLDFAKTKGHMVRACMEGVALSLRHNLEVAEAAGANAEVLRAMGGSANSLLWTQIKSDITGKPIVVPASDTATTLGAALLAGVGVGLYKDYDEAVSITVKETRRHEPNPENKEVYDKTYETYLELYKSLAHMMTK
;
A
#
# COMPACT_ATOMS: atom_id res chain seq x y z
N MET A 1 17.62 -31.86 6.27
CA MET A 1 18.17 -30.50 6.12
C MET A 1 17.41 -29.59 7.03
N MET A 2 18.05 -28.64 7.71
CA MET A 2 17.32 -27.62 8.49
C MET A 2 16.63 -26.67 7.53
N LYS A 3 15.33 -26.44 7.70
CA LYS A 3 14.57 -25.43 6.96
C LYS A 3 15.02 -24.06 7.47
N SER A 4 15.60 -23.22 6.61
CA SER A 4 16.29 -21.99 7.03
C SER A 4 15.94 -20.76 6.20
N TYR A 5 15.15 -20.93 5.14
CA TYR A 5 14.80 -19.85 4.23
C TYR A 5 13.29 -19.58 4.24
N LEU A 6 12.93 -18.35 3.96
CA LEU A 6 11.54 -17.91 3.80
C LEU A 6 11.31 -17.46 2.37
N LEU A 7 10.12 -17.73 1.84
CA LEU A 7 9.67 -17.22 0.55
C LEU A 7 8.59 -16.17 0.77
N GLY A 8 8.80 -14.97 0.24
CA GLY A 8 7.78 -13.92 0.15
C GLY A 8 7.27 -13.79 -1.29
N ILE A 9 5.97 -13.69 -1.45
CA ILE A 9 5.26 -13.49 -2.72
C ILE A 9 4.41 -12.23 -2.60
N ASP A 10 4.65 -11.25 -3.47
CA ASP A 10 3.90 -9.99 -3.57
C ASP A 10 3.11 -9.98 -4.89
N ILE A 11 1.79 -9.85 -4.81
CA ILE A 11 0.90 -9.74 -5.97
C ILE A 11 0.58 -8.25 -6.18
N GLY A 12 1.47 -7.56 -6.87
CA GLY A 12 1.29 -6.15 -7.20
C GLY A 12 0.35 -5.92 -8.39
N THR A 13 0.15 -4.67 -8.78
CA THR A 13 -0.78 -4.30 -9.86
C THR A 13 -0.30 -4.73 -11.25
N SER A 14 0.98 -4.65 -11.56
CA SER A 14 1.52 -4.94 -12.90
C SER A 14 2.40 -6.17 -12.97
N ALA A 15 2.82 -6.69 -11.83
CA ALA A 15 3.68 -7.86 -11.72
C ALA A 15 3.59 -8.47 -10.32
N CYS A 16 3.83 -9.77 -10.21
CA CYS A 16 4.20 -10.36 -8.93
C CYS A 16 5.71 -10.25 -8.74
N LYS A 17 6.12 -10.17 -7.48
CA LYS A 17 7.51 -10.27 -7.05
C LYS A 17 7.66 -11.45 -6.10
N VAL A 18 8.63 -12.28 -6.35
CA VAL A 18 8.95 -13.42 -5.47
C VAL A 18 10.40 -13.27 -5.00
N ALA A 19 10.62 -13.43 -3.70
CA ALA A 19 11.97 -13.36 -3.13
C ALA A 19 12.19 -14.44 -2.08
N VAL A 20 13.40 -15.00 -2.06
CA VAL A 20 13.89 -15.90 -1.01
C VAL A 20 14.78 -15.11 -0.06
N PHE A 21 14.47 -15.23 1.22
CA PHE A 21 15.21 -14.58 2.31
C PHE A 21 15.89 -15.60 3.20
N ASP A 22 17.08 -15.25 3.68
CA ASP A 22 17.69 -15.97 4.80
C ASP A 22 17.11 -15.50 6.15
N LYS A 23 17.54 -16.12 7.24
CA LYS A 23 17.08 -15.80 8.59
C LYS A 23 17.40 -14.35 9.01
N GLU A 24 18.41 -13.73 8.43
CA GLU A 24 18.81 -12.36 8.68
C GLU A 24 18.04 -11.34 7.79
N GLY A 25 17.08 -11.81 6.97
CA GLY A 25 16.27 -10.96 6.09
C GLY A 25 17.00 -10.50 4.81
N ARG A 26 18.16 -11.09 4.51
CA ARG A 26 18.89 -10.80 3.26
C ARG A 26 18.24 -11.54 2.10
N VAL A 27 18.05 -10.84 1.00
CA VAL A 27 17.55 -11.42 -0.26
C VAL A 27 18.65 -12.28 -0.88
N LEU A 28 18.42 -13.59 -0.99
CA LEU A 28 19.32 -14.49 -1.72
C LEU A 28 19.08 -14.39 -3.22
N ALA A 29 17.81 -14.34 -3.63
CA ALA A 29 17.39 -14.16 -5.01
C ALA A 29 15.98 -13.59 -5.05
N ALA A 30 15.67 -12.94 -6.18
CA ALA A 30 14.32 -12.49 -6.50
C ALA A 30 14.06 -12.61 -8.00
N ALA A 31 12.79 -12.76 -8.37
CA ALA A 31 12.29 -12.68 -9.74
C ALA A 31 10.93 -12.00 -9.77
N ASN A 32 10.58 -11.45 -10.92
CA ASN A 32 9.28 -10.84 -11.17
C ASN A 32 8.53 -11.66 -12.24
N GLY A 33 7.21 -11.62 -12.17
CA GLY A 33 6.34 -12.18 -13.21
C GLY A 33 5.32 -11.13 -13.63
N ASP A 34 5.43 -10.63 -14.86
CA ASP A 34 4.53 -9.61 -15.40
C ASP A 34 3.18 -10.21 -15.83
N TYR A 35 2.13 -9.41 -15.70
CA TYR A 35 0.78 -9.68 -16.21
C TYR A 35 0.07 -8.37 -16.57
N PRO A 36 -0.89 -8.40 -17.51
CA PRO A 36 -1.56 -7.20 -17.97
C PRO A 36 -2.62 -6.69 -16.97
N VAL A 37 -2.92 -5.39 -17.07
CA VAL A 37 -4.18 -4.80 -16.61
C VAL A 37 -5.03 -4.56 -17.85
N TYR A 38 -6.29 -5.01 -17.82
CA TYR A 38 -7.24 -4.80 -18.90
C TYR A 38 -8.12 -3.59 -18.58
N TYR A 39 -8.34 -2.76 -19.58
CA TYR A 39 -9.19 -1.56 -19.51
C TYR A 39 -10.30 -1.65 -20.56
N PRO A 40 -11.35 -2.50 -20.35
CA PRO A 40 -12.39 -2.74 -21.36
C PRO A 40 -13.23 -1.51 -21.68
N GLN A 41 -13.42 -0.62 -20.71
CA GLN A 41 -14.17 0.63 -20.81
C GLN A 41 -13.54 1.71 -19.94
N GLU A 42 -13.97 2.95 -20.11
CA GLU A 42 -13.56 4.05 -19.24
C GLU A 42 -13.95 3.77 -17.77
N GLY A 43 -13.01 3.96 -16.87
CA GLY A 43 -13.20 3.68 -15.43
C GLY A 43 -13.12 2.19 -15.04
N TRP A 44 -12.97 1.28 -15.99
CA TRP A 44 -12.81 -0.15 -15.74
C TRP A 44 -11.33 -0.53 -15.70
N ALA A 45 -10.96 -1.29 -14.69
CA ALA A 45 -9.63 -1.87 -14.57
C ALA A 45 -9.75 -3.29 -13.97
N GLU A 46 -9.41 -4.30 -14.74
CA GLU A 46 -9.58 -5.70 -14.34
C GLU A 46 -8.39 -6.56 -14.72
N GLN A 47 -8.26 -7.69 -14.02
CA GLN A 47 -7.20 -8.68 -14.28
C GLN A 47 -7.75 -10.10 -14.24
N ASN A 48 -7.03 -11.02 -14.85
CA ASN A 48 -7.32 -12.44 -14.78
C ASN A 48 -6.48 -13.08 -13.65
N PRO A 49 -7.10 -13.58 -12.56
CA PRO A 49 -6.37 -14.20 -11.45
C PRO A 49 -5.52 -15.43 -11.84
N GLU A 50 -5.89 -16.15 -12.91
CA GLU A 50 -5.09 -17.28 -13.40
C GLU A 50 -3.76 -16.83 -14.04
N GLU A 51 -3.68 -15.58 -14.54
CA GLU A 51 -2.44 -15.00 -15.01
C GLU A 51 -1.51 -14.66 -13.83
N TRP A 52 -2.08 -14.23 -12.67
CA TRP A 52 -1.30 -14.07 -11.44
C TRP A 52 -0.68 -15.39 -11.00
N TRP A 53 -1.48 -16.46 -10.94
CA TRP A 53 -0.98 -17.79 -10.60
C TRP A 53 0.13 -18.25 -11.53
N SER A 54 -0.06 -18.09 -12.83
CA SER A 54 0.93 -18.46 -13.86
C SER A 54 2.24 -17.68 -13.68
N ALA A 55 2.15 -16.37 -13.38
CA ALA A 55 3.31 -15.51 -13.11
C ALA A 55 4.03 -15.91 -11.81
N VAL A 56 3.27 -16.17 -10.74
CA VAL A 56 3.83 -16.66 -9.46
C VAL A 56 4.59 -17.96 -9.68
N CYS A 57 4.02 -18.91 -10.40
CA CYS A 57 4.68 -20.18 -10.68
C CYS A 57 6.03 -20.00 -11.41
N ARG A 58 6.06 -19.14 -12.44
CA ARG A 58 7.31 -18.84 -13.16
C ARG A 58 8.34 -18.16 -12.28
N ALA A 59 7.92 -17.08 -11.59
CA ALA A 59 8.81 -16.30 -10.72
C ALA A 59 9.35 -17.14 -9.55
N THR A 60 8.52 -18.00 -8.95
CA THR A 60 8.95 -18.90 -7.86
C THR A 60 10.02 -19.88 -8.32
N LYS A 61 9.81 -20.58 -9.45
CA LYS A 61 10.82 -21.49 -10.03
C LYS A 61 12.14 -20.77 -10.30
N GLU A 62 12.06 -19.61 -10.93
CA GLU A 62 13.24 -18.80 -11.25
C GLU A 62 13.99 -18.34 -9.97
N THR A 63 13.24 -17.88 -8.96
CA THR A 63 13.81 -17.41 -7.70
C THR A 63 14.52 -18.53 -6.95
N VAL A 64 13.89 -19.70 -6.79
CA VAL A 64 14.49 -20.86 -6.10
C VAL A 64 15.73 -21.34 -6.85
N GLN A 65 15.67 -21.40 -8.18
CA GLN A 65 16.84 -21.77 -9.01
C GLN A 65 17.99 -20.77 -8.85
N LYS A 66 17.71 -19.47 -8.91
CA LYS A 66 18.72 -18.41 -8.73
C LYS A 66 19.33 -18.40 -7.32
N ALA A 67 18.52 -18.71 -6.30
CA ALA A 67 18.99 -18.82 -4.93
C ALA A 67 19.96 -20.00 -4.71
N GLY A 68 19.92 -21.01 -5.58
CA GLY A 68 20.76 -22.20 -5.50
C GLY A 68 20.46 -23.09 -4.29
N ILE A 69 19.23 -23.02 -3.76
CA ILE A 69 18.77 -23.80 -2.60
C ILE A 69 17.87 -24.95 -3.04
N ALA A 70 17.74 -25.97 -2.23
CA ALA A 70 16.74 -27.02 -2.45
C ALA A 70 15.36 -26.48 -1.99
N PRO A 71 14.26 -26.73 -2.75
CA PRO A 71 12.91 -26.31 -2.34
C PRO A 71 12.51 -26.76 -0.93
N ALA A 72 13.02 -27.90 -0.47
CA ALA A 72 12.76 -28.43 0.86
C ALA A 72 13.42 -27.64 2.01
N GLU A 73 14.35 -26.70 1.70
CA GLU A 73 14.99 -25.82 2.69
C GLU A 73 14.14 -24.58 2.99
N ILE A 74 13.06 -24.33 2.24
CA ILE A 74 12.09 -23.28 2.51
C ILE A 74 11.23 -23.70 3.70
N ALA A 75 11.29 -22.91 4.77
CA ALA A 75 10.56 -23.15 6.02
C ALA A 75 9.09 -22.80 5.92
N GLY A 76 8.78 -21.72 5.19
CA GLY A 76 7.42 -21.22 5.02
C GLY A 76 7.29 -20.25 3.86
N VAL A 77 6.05 -20.10 3.39
CA VAL A 77 5.64 -19.17 2.32
C VAL A 77 4.68 -18.14 2.89
N GLY A 78 5.02 -16.88 2.73
CA GLY A 78 4.13 -15.76 2.99
C GLY A 78 3.72 -15.07 1.69
N ILE A 79 2.50 -14.54 1.67
CA ILE A 79 1.90 -13.94 0.49
C ILE A 79 1.31 -12.61 0.87
N ASP A 80 1.62 -11.60 0.10
CA ASP A 80 0.86 -10.35 0.15
C ASP A 80 0.26 -10.02 -1.21
N GLY A 81 -0.70 -9.13 -1.22
CA GLY A 81 -1.31 -8.77 -2.49
C GLY A 81 -2.09 -7.48 -2.48
N GLN A 82 -2.28 -6.95 -3.70
CA GLN A 82 -3.01 -5.72 -3.95
C GLN A 82 -4.43 -5.76 -3.36
N SER A 83 -4.91 -4.59 -2.95
CA SER A 83 -6.17 -4.43 -2.23
C SER A 83 -7.40 -4.76 -3.09
N TRP A 84 -8.41 -5.28 -2.42
CA TRP A 84 -9.82 -5.18 -2.74
C TRP A 84 -10.24 -5.77 -4.08
N SER A 85 -9.60 -6.84 -4.50
CA SER A 85 -10.07 -7.68 -5.61
C SER A 85 -11.40 -8.36 -5.24
N ALA A 86 -12.20 -8.72 -6.22
CA ALA A 86 -13.45 -9.46 -6.05
C ALA A 86 -13.41 -10.75 -6.88
N ILE A 87 -12.53 -11.68 -6.51
CA ILE A 87 -12.30 -12.92 -7.28
C ILE A 87 -13.46 -13.89 -7.02
N ALA A 88 -14.32 -14.05 -8.02
CA ALA A 88 -15.48 -14.94 -7.96
C ALA A 88 -15.08 -16.37 -8.34
N LEU A 89 -15.27 -17.31 -7.41
CA LEU A 89 -15.02 -18.73 -7.61
C LEU A 89 -16.32 -19.52 -7.60
N ASP A 90 -16.42 -20.56 -8.44
CA ASP A 90 -17.47 -21.57 -8.35
C ASP A 90 -17.14 -22.64 -7.30
N LYS A 91 -18.03 -23.63 -7.14
CA LYS A 91 -17.88 -24.74 -6.18
C LYS A 91 -16.68 -25.64 -6.44
N GLU A 92 -16.18 -25.66 -7.67
CA GLU A 92 -14.98 -26.38 -8.10
C GLU A 92 -13.71 -25.55 -7.90
N GLY A 93 -13.83 -24.30 -7.41
CA GLY A 93 -12.72 -23.34 -7.22
C GLY A 93 -12.23 -22.73 -8.52
N LYS A 94 -13.03 -22.74 -9.58
CA LYS A 94 -12.70 -22.13 -10.87
C LYS A 94 -13.06 -20.64 -10.84
N VAL A 95 -12.16 -19.80 -11.35
CA VAL A 95 -12.43 -18.37 -11.57
C VAL A 95 -13.50 -18.19 -12.64
N LEU A 96 -14.56 -17.45 -12.29
CA LEU A 96 -15.74 -17.27 -13.13
C LEU A 96 -15.59 -16.12 -14.15
N THR A 97 -14.84 -15.09 -13.80
CA THR A 97 -14.63 -13.91 -14.65
C THR A 97 -13.35 -13.18 -14.25
N ASN A 98 -12.88 -12.25 -15.08
CA ASN A 98 -11.85 -11.30 -14.65
C ASN A 98 -12.31 -10.54 -13.39
N THR A 99 -11.36 -10.22 -12.53
CA THR A 99 -11.67 -9.47 -11.29
C THR A 99 -11.41 -7.99 -11.47
N PRO A 100 -12.37 -7.10 -11.13
CA PRO A 100 -12.07 -5.68 -10.97
C PRO A 100 -11.05 -5.48 -9.84
N ILE A 101 -10.02 -4.68 -10.10
CA ILE A 101 -8.97 -4.37 -9.12
C ILE A 101 -9.23 -3.02 -8.42
N TRP A 102 -8.34 -2.59 -7.55
CA TRP A 102 -8.51 -1.38 -6.72
C TRP A 102 -8.68 -0.07 -7.50
N MET A 103 -8.20 -0.01 -8.74
CA MET A 103 -8.35 1.16 -9.63
C MET A 103 -9.70 1.24 -10.32
N ASP A 104 -10.50 0.18 -10.25
CA ASP A 104 -11.78 0.09 -10.94
C ASP A 104 -12.86 0.96 -10.29
N THR A 105 -13.56 1.75 -11.07
CA THR A 105 -14.60 2.68 -10.61
C THR A 105 -16.00 2.36 -11.15
N ARG A 106 -16.18 1.19 -11.82
CA ARG A 106 -17.45 0.81 -12.48
C ARG A 106 -18.65 0.77 -11.53
N ALA A 107 -18.41 0.56 -10.24
CA ALA A 107 -19.46 0.45 -9.22
C ALA A 107 -19.76 1.77 -8.48
N GLN A 108 -19.38 2.94 -9.04
CA GLN A 108 -19.59 4.24 -8.42
C GLN A 108 -21.08 4.51 -8.10
N ASP A 109 -21.96 4.29 -9.06
CA ASP A 109 -23.41 4.53 -8.90
C ASP A 109 -24.01 3.61 -7.81
N ILE A 110 -23.47 2.39 -7.66
CA ILE A 110 -23.88 1.46 -6.60
C ILE A 110 -23.48 2.01 -5.23
N CYS A 111 -22.27 2.56 -5.09
CA CYS A 111 -21.83 3.19 -3.84
C CYS A 111 -22.73 4.34 -3.45
N GLU A 112 -23.05 5.24 -4.38
CA GLU A 112 -23.93 6.38 -4.15
C GLU A 112 -25.33 5.96 -3.72
N ARG A 113 -25.87 4.91 -4.37
CA ARG A 113 -27.18 4.35 -4.02
C ARG A 113 -27.17 3.74 -2.62
N LEU A 114 -26.20 2.88 -2.30
CA LEU A 114 -26.09 2.21 -1.00
C LEU A 114 -25.87 3.21 0.15
N ASN A 115 -25.05 4.23 -0.06
CA ASN A 115 -24.86 5.31 0.90
C ASN A 115 -26.17 6.03 1.20
N LYS A 116 -27.02 6.25 0.19
CA LYS A 116 -28.34 6.88 0.33
C LYS A 116 -29.36 5.94 1.00
N GLU A 117 -29.40 4.67 0.63
CA GLU A 117 -30.39 3.68 1.11
C GLU A 117 -30.14 3.20 2.53
N ILE A 118 -28.85 2.90 2.85
CA ILE A 118 -28.44 2.35 4.15
C ILE A 118 -28.11 3.47 5.13
N GLY A 119 -27.48 4.53 4.63
CA GLY A 119 -26.87 5.62 5.40
C GLY A 119 -25.36 5.47 5.52
N GLU A 120 -24.64 6.48 5.07
CA GLU A 120 -23.17 6.51 5.09
C GLU A 120 -22.61 6.28 6.50
N ASP A 121 -23.18 6.96 7.51
CA ASP A 121 -22.77 6.82 8.91
C ASP A 121 -22.91 5.39 9.43
N LYS A 122 -23.97 4.67 9.01
CA LYS A 122 -24.21 3.28 9.45
C LYS A 122 -23.22 2.30 8.83
N ILE A 123 -22.87 2.51 7.57
CA ILE A 123 -21.84 1.71 6.90
C ILE A 123 -20.50 1.98 7.58
N PHE A 124 -20.16 3.25 7.83
CA PHE A 124 -18.93 3.66 8.48
C PHE A 124 -18.82 3.10 9.92
N GLU A 125 -19.91 3.07 10.66
CA GLU A 125 -19.92 2.53 12.05
C GLU A 125 -19.44 1.08 12.14
N VAL A 126 -19.78 0.25 11.15
CA VAL A 126 -19.34 -1.15 11.06
C VAL A 126 -17.97 -1.25 10.40
N ALA A 127 -17.81 -0.64 9.23
CA ALA A 127 -16.64 -0.83 8.38
C ALA A 127 -15.44 0.04 8.75
N GLY A 128 -15.62 1.12 9.56
CA GLY A 128 -14.57 2.09 9.86
C GLY A 128 -14.02 2.85 8.65
N ASN A 129 -14.66 2.67 7.50
CA ASN A 129 -14.25 3.27 6.22
C ASN A 129 -15.48 3.66 5.40
N SER A 130 -15.35 4.74 4.62
CA SER A 130 -16.38 5.18 3.68
C SER A 130 -16.48 4.23 2.49
N LEU A 131 -17.71 3.94 2.03
CA LEU A 131 -17.93 3.07 0.88
C LEU A 131 -17.54 3.78 -0.42
N GLN A 132 -16.62 3.17 -1.16
CA GLN A 132 -16.13 3.67 -2.44
C GLN A 132 -16.01 2.53 -3.47
N PRO A 133 -16.00 2.82 -4.79
CA PRO A 133 -16.02 1.81 -5.85
C PRO A 133 -14.75 0.94 -5.90
N SER A 134 -13.63 1.42 -5.38
CA SER A 134 -12.37 0.67 -5.30
C SER A 134 -12.46 -0.58 -4.41
N TYR A 135 -13.38 -0.60 -3.44
CA TYR A 135 -13.55 -1.70 -2.49
C TYR A 135 -14.32 -2.89 -3.08
N THR A 136 -14.14 -4.05 -2.52
CA THR A 136 -14.75 -5.32 -2.96
C THR A 136 -16.27 -5.31 -2.87
N THR A 137 -16.83 -4.64 -1.86
CA THR A 137 -18.29 -4.58 -1.59
C THR A 137 -19.11 -4.28 -2.83
N ALA A 138 -18.87 -3.12 -3.44
CA ALA A 138 -19.67 -2.66 -4.57
C ALA A 138 -19.46 -3.49 -5.83
N LYS A 139 -18.29 -4.12 -5.99
CA LYS A 139 -17.97 -5.02 -7.12
C LYS A 139 -18.80 -6.30 -7.09
N ILE A 140 -19.05 -6.86 -5.89
CA ILE A 140 -19.93 -8.04 -5.74
C ILE A 140 -21.36 -7.70 -6.15
N ILE A 141 -21.84 -6.52 -5.76
CA ILE A 141 -23.20 -6.08 -6.12
C ILE A 141 -23.26 -5.77 -7.62
N TRP A 142 -22.19 -5.24 -8.18
CA TRP A 142 -22.08 -5.04 -9.62
C TRP A 142 -22.18 -6.36 -10.40
N TYR A 143 -21.56 -7.45 -9.92
CA TYR A 143 -21.74 -8.78 -10.52
C TYR A 143 -23.21 -9.21 -10.51
N LYS A 144 -23.91 -9.01 -9.39
CA LYS A 144 -25.34 -9.35 -9.27
C LYS A 144 -26.20 -8.65 -10.31
N GLU A 145 -25.92 -7.37 -10.57
CA GLU A 145 -26.75 -6.53 -11.44
C GLU A 145 -26.36 -6.61 -12.91
N ASN A 146 -25.08 -6.88 -13.23
CA ASN A 146 -24.59 -6.81 -14.60
C ASN A 146 -24.13 -8.16 -15.17
N LEU A 147 -23.83 -9.16 -14.31
CA LEU A 147 -23.41 -10.51 -14.69
C LEU A 147 -24.19 -11.56 -13.90
N PRO A 148 -25.55 -11.59 -13.97
CA PRO A 148 -26.35 -12.49 -13.15
C PRO A 148 -26.01 -13.96 -13.35
N GLU A 149 -25.65 -14.39 -14.57
CA GLU A 149 -25.22 -15.76 -14.88
C GLU A 149 -23.85 -16.14 -14.25
N VAL A 150 -23.01 -15.17 -13.92
CA VAL A 150 -21.78 -15.35 -13.14
C VAL A 150 -22.16 -15.38 -11.66
N TYR A 151 -22.94 -14.39 -11.21
CA TYR A 151 -23.31 -14.24 -9.81
C TYR A 151 -24.01 -15.48 -9.24
N GLU A 152 -24.91 -16.12 -9.98
CA GLU A 152 -25.62 -17.35 -9.59
C GLU A 152 -24.69 -18.56 -9.37
N LYS A 153 -23.47 -18.52 -9.93
CA LYS A 153 -22.49 -19.60 -9.80
C LYS A 153 -21.46 -19.33 -8.72
N ILE A 154 -21.45 -18.14 -8.12
CA ILE A 154 -20.48 -17.79 -7.09
C ILE A 154 -20.70 -18.69 -5.86
N ASP A 155 -19.65 -19.37 -5.44
CA ASP A 155 -19.55 -20.05 -4.17
C ASP A 155 -18.76 -19.24 -3.16
N LYS A 156 -17.60 -18.67 -3.58
CA LYS A 156 -16.73 -17.86 -2.74
C LYS A 156 -16.19 -16.64 -3.48
N ILE A 157 -15.94 -15.58 -2.70
CA ILE A 157 -15.19 -14.39 -3.14
C ILE A 157 -13.87 -14.36 -2.40
N LEU A 158 -12.76 -14.28 -3.14
CA LEU A 158 -11.42 -14.18 -2.58
C LEU A 158 -10.75 -12.83 -2.91
N GLN A 159 -9.74 -12.50 -2.11
CA GLN A 159 -8.79 -11.40 -2.38
C GLN A 159 -7.54 -11.95 -3.09
N SER A 160 -6.62 -11.08 -3.49
CA SER A 160 -5.45 -11.45 -4.29
C SER A 160 -4.52 -12.44 -3.59
N ASN A 161 -4.12 -12.17 -2.34
CA ASN A 161 -3.26 -13.05 -1.55
C ASN A 161 -3.97 -14.37 -1.19
N SER A 162 -5.25 -14.31 -0.78
CA SER A 162 -6.01 -15.50 -0.43
C SER A 162 -6.27 -16.40 -1.64
N PHE A 163 -6.38 -15.86 -2.86
CA PHE A 163 -6.43 -16.66 -4.09
C PHE A 163 -5.13 -17.43 -4.33
N ILE A 164 -3.97 -16.81 -4.13
CA ILE A 164 -2.68 -17.52 -4.28
C ILE A 164 -2.48 -18.55 -3.17
N ALA A 165 -2.90 -18.25 -1.92
CA ALA A 165 -2.92 -19.23 -0.84
C ALA A 165 -3.82 -20.44 -1.18
N PHE A 166 -5.02 -20.20 -1.74
CA PHE A 166 -5.92 -21.24 -2.25
C PHE A 166 -5.25 -22.07 -3.36
N LYS A 167 -4.60 -21.47 -4.33
CA LYS A 167 -3.90 -22.19 -5.41
C LYS A 167 -2.77 -23.08 -4.88
N LEU A 168 -2.07 -22.63 -3.83
CA LEU A 168 -0.98 -23.40 -3.20
C LEU A 168 -1.49 -24.54 -2.34
N THR A 169 -2.57 -24.34 -1.58
CA THR A 169 -2.97 -25.22 -0.47
C THR A 169 -4.34 -25.87 -0.65
N GLY A 170 -5.24 -25.27 -1.42
CA GLY A 170 -6.66 -25.61 -1.48
C GLY A 170 -7.51 -24.97 -0.36
N ALA A 171 -6.90 -24.24 0.59
CA ALA A 171 -7.62 -23.58 1.68
C ALA A 171 -8.32 -22.29 1.17
N ILE A 172 -9.57 -22.10 1.63
CA ILE A 172 -10.37 -20.92 1.32
C ILE A 172 -10.52 -20.10 2.59
N THR A 173 -9.72 -19.05 2.71
CA THR A 173 -9.65 -18.19 3.90
C THR A 173 -9.63 -16.71 3.52
N GLN A 174 -9.98 -15.86 4.48
CA GLN A 174 -9.81 -14.42 4.42
C GLN A 174 -8.90 -13.99 5.58
N ASP A 175 -7.82 -13.31 5.26
CA ASP A 175 -6.98 -12.70 6.28
C ASP A 175 -7.60 -11.41 6.87
N MET A 176 -7.23 -11.09 8.12
CA MET A 176 -7.73 -9.92 8.83
C MET A 176 -7.45 -8.62 8.09
N SER A 177 -6.26 -8.47 7.48
CA SER A 177 -5.81 -7.20 6.91
C SER A 177 -6.52 -6.80 5.62
N GLN A 178 -7.08 -7.76 4.88
CA GLN A 178 -7.89 -7.51 3.68
C GLN A 178 -9.40 -7.52 3.96
N GLY A 179 -9.83 -7.92 5.17
CA GLY A 179 -11.25 -8.02 5.54
C GLY A 179 -12.02 -6.73 5.31
N TYR A 180 -11.42 -5.58 5.61
CA TYR A 180 -12.06 -4.27 5.43
C TYR A 180 -12.33 -3.86 3.96
N GLY A 181 -11.88 -4.65 3.01
CA GLY A 181 -12.31 -4.54 1.62
C GLY A 181 -13.81 -4.77 1.43
N LEU A 182 -14.45 -5.42 2.41
CA LEU A 182 -15.88 -5.64 2.48
C LEU A 182 -16.50 -4.85 3.64
N HIS A 183 -17.42 -3.94 3.34
CA HIS A 183 -18.07 -3.07 4.34
C HIS A 183 -19.02 -3.79 5.30
N CYS A 184 -19.19 -5.10 5.15
CA CYS A 184 -19.78 -5.98 6.15
C CYS A 184 -18.76 -6.62 7.11
N PHE A 185 -17.49 -6.25 7.04
CA PHE A 185 -16.49 -6.63 8.03
C PHE A 185 -16.55 -5.64 9.21
N ASP A 186 -16.93 -6.14 10.40
CA ASP A 186 -16.94 -5.33 11.62
C ASP A 186 -15.50 -5.09 12.09
N MET A 187 -15.02 -3.88 11.84
CA MET A 187 -13.64 -3.48 12.13
C MET A 187 -13.30 -3.44 13.63
N LYS A 188 -14.30 -3.44 14.51
CA LYS A 188 -14.08 -3.49 15.97
C LYS A 188 -13.99 -4.93 16.46
N LYS A 189 -14.79 -5.83 15.87
CA LYS A 189 -14.88 -7.23 16.30
C LYS A 189 -13.98 -8.17 15.50
N GLY A 190 -13.52 -7.75 14.30
CA GLY A 190 -12.73 -8.60 13.42
C GLY A 190 -13.50 -9.80 12.85
N CYS A 191 -14.78 -9.62 12.53
CA CYS A 191 -15.63 -10.67 11.99
C CYS A 191 -16.66 -10.11 10.99
N TRP A 192 -17.30 -10.99 10.23
CA TRP A 192 -18.40 -10.60 9.36
C TRP A 192 -19.63 -10.19 10.19
N ASP A 193 -20.25 -9.06 9.83
CA ASP A 193 -21.50 -8.58 10.42
C ASP A 193 -22.67 -9.04 9.54
N GLU A 194 -23.47 -9.98 10.05
CA GLU A 194 -24.60 -10.58 9.31
C GLU A 194 -25.65 -9.54 8.92
N GLU A 195 -25.94 -8.57 9.79
CA GLU A 195 -26.94 -7.54 9.51
C GLU A 195 -26.47 -6.61 8.39
N MET A 196 -25.19 -6.22 8.41
CA MET A 196 -24.63 -5.40 7.35
C MET A 196 -24.51 -6.18 6.03
N CYS A 197 -24.14 -7.47 6.06
CA CYS A 197 -24.21 -8.35 4.88
C CYS A 197 -25.60 -8.34 4.26
N ARG A 198 -26.64 -8.52 5.09
CA ARG A 198 -28.03 -8.49 4.64
C ARG A 198 -28.43 -7.15 4.05
N ARG A 199 -28.04 -6.03 4.67
CA ARG A 199 -28.32 -4.66 4.17
C ARG A 199 -27.64 -4.38 2.84
N LEU A 200 -26.38 -4.79 2.70
CA LEU A 200 -25.61 -4.66 1.47
C LEU A 200 -26.04 -5.65 0.38
N GLY A 201 -26.79 -6.68 0.73
CA GLY A 201 -27.22 -7.74 -0.19
C GLY A 201 -26.10 -8.70 -0.59
N ILE A 202 -25.11 -8.90 0.30
CA ILE A 202 -24.00 -9.83 0.15
C ILE A 202 -24.34 -11.13 0.89
N PRO A 203 -24.44 -12.28 0.21
CA PRO A 203 -24.64 -13.56 0.85
C PRO A 203 -23.46 -13.95 1.76
N MET A 204 -23.75 -14.35 3.00
CA MET A 204 -22.73 -14.81 3.95
C MET A 204 -21.93 -16.01 3.43
N GLU A 205 -22.55 -16.87 2.65
CA GLU A 205 -21.91 -18.04 2.04
C GLU A 205 -20.80 -17.70 1.05
N PHE A 206 -20.77 -16.47 0.50
CA PHE A 206 -19.68 -16.02 -0.36
C PHE A 206 -18.41 -15.69 0.41
N LEU A 207 -18.54 -15.46 1.72
CA LEU A 207 -17.46 -14.96 2.55
C LEU A 207 -16.68 -16.13 3.16
N PRO A 208 -15.34 -16.15 3.00
CA PRO A 208 -14.48 -17.15 3.62
C PRO A 208 -14.39 -16.99 5.15
N GLU A 209 -13.90 -18.03 5.82
CA GLU A 209 -13.51 -17.94 7.23
C GLU A 209 -12.35 -16.96 7.42
N ILE A 210 -12.45 -16.12 8.45
CA ILE A 210 -11.44 -15.12 8.79
C ILE A 210 -10.36 -15.77 9.65
N CYS A 211 -9.09 -15.44 9.35
CA CYS A 211 -7.95 -15.88 10.15
C CYS A 211 -6.88 -14.77 10.28
N GLU A 212 -6.01 -14.91 11.26
CA GLU A 212 -4.84 -14.05 11.41
C GLU A 212 -3.87 -14.20 10.24
N CYS A 213 -3.12 -13.15 9.93
CA CYS A 213 -2.25 -13.10 8.75
C CYS A 213 -1.10 -14.11 8.78
N ASP A 214 -0.58 -14.43 9.98
CA ASP A 214 0.47 -15.43 10.20
C ASP A 214 -0.05 -16.86 10.44
N HIS A 215 -1.38 -17.04 10.42
CA HIS A 215 -1.97 -18.36 10.57
C HIS A 215 -1.61 -19.27 9.39
N ILE A 216 -1.12 -20.49 9.69
CA ILE A 216 -0.83 -21.51 8.67
C ILE A 216 -2.17 -22.05 8.13
N VAL A 217 -2.53 -21.66 6.91
CA VAL A 217 -3.80 -22.06 6.27
C VAL A 217 -3.71 -23.44 5.61
N GLY A 218 -2.51 -23.97 5.43
CA GLY A 218 -2.27 -25.26 4.86
C GLY A 218 -0.84 -25.46 4.43
N THR A 219 -0.60 -26.48 3.61
CA THR A 219 0.71 -26.77 3.04
C THR A 219 0.62 -26.87 1.53
N VAL A 220 1.72 -26.62 0.85
CA VAL A 220 1.82 -26.75 -0.60
C VAL A 220 1.42 -28.15 -1.02
N THR A 221 0.42 -28.26 -1.89
CA THR A 221 -0.09 -29.53 -2.42
C THR A 221 0.86 -30.12 -3.46
N ALA A 222 0.78 -31.43 -3.74
CA ALA A 222 1.56 -32.09 -4.80
C ALA A 222 1.35 -31.42 -6.16
N LYS A 223 0.11 -30.98 -6.47
CA LYS A 223 -0.21 -30.24 -7.71
C LYS A 223 0.51 -28.90 -7.75
N ALA A 224 0.38 -28.08 -6.73
CA ALA A 224 1.03 -26.78 -6.66
C ALA A 224 2.56 -26.91 -6.70
N ALA A 225 3.14 -27.91 -5.99
CA ALA A 225 4.57 -28.20 -6.03
C ALA A 225 5.08 -28.46 -7.45
N ALA A 226 4.36 -29.26 -8.22
CA ALA A 226 4.70 -29.51 -9.64
C ALA A 226 4.58 -28.25 -10.51
N GLU A 227 3.59 -27.39 -10.24
CA GLU A 227 3.36 -26.17 -11.00
C GLU A 227 4.34 -25.03 -10.65
N CYS A 228 4.69 -24.82 -9.38
CA CYS A 228 5.49 -23.68 -8.93
C CYS A 228 6.92 -24.01 -8.51
N GLY A 229 7.29 -25.31 -8.42
CA GLY A 229 8.66 -25.74 -8.04
C GLY A 229 8.98 -25.66 -6.57
N LEU A 230 8.02 -25.46 -5.68
CA LEU A 230 8.16 -25.61 -4.23
C LEU A 230 8.12 -27.07 -3.82
N ALA A 231 8.57 -27.38 -2.59
CA ALA A 231 8.38 -28.71 -2.04
C ALA A 231 6.96 -28.92 -1.54
N GLU A 232 6.35 -30.09 -1.86
CA GLU A 232 5.13 -30.53 -1.25
C GLU A 232 5.26 -30.54 0.28
N GLY A 233 4.22 -30.09 1.00
CA GLY A 233 4.22 -30.01 2.45
C GLY A 233 4.89 -28.77 3.04
N THR A 234 5.35 -27.80 2.22
CA THR A 234 5.85 -26.51 2.73
C THR A 234 4.69 -25.72 3.30
N PRO A 235 4.76 -25.24 4.56
CA PRO A 235 3.71 -24.42 5.18
C PRO A 235 3.46 -23.11 4.44
N VAL A 236 2.19 -22.70 4.35
CA VAL A 236 1.76 -21.44 3.76
C VAL A 236 0.89 -20.71 4.77
N VAL A 237 1.21 -19.45 5.05
CA VAL A 237 0.39 -18.60 5.93
C VAL A 237 -0.67 -17.85 5.11
N ALA A 238 -1.71 -17.34 5.77
CA ALA A 238 -2.80 -16.58 5.13
C ALA A 238 -2.27 -15.36 4.35
N GLY A 239 -1.21 -14.76 4.87
CA GLY A 239 -0.65 -13.55 4.26
C GLY A 239 -1.49 -12.31 4.55
N GLY A 240 -1.37 -11.28 3.71
CA GLY A 240 -2.11 -10.06 3.96
C GLY A 240 -2.08 -9.04 2.83
N LEU A 241 -2.59 -7.85 3.14
CA LEU A 241 -2.57 -6.68 2.27
C LEU A 241 -1.13 -6.20 2.02
N ASP A 242 -0.79 -5.90 0.79
CA ASP A 242 0.53 -5.40 0.37
C ASP A 242 1.01 -4.19 1.19
N ALA A 243 0.15 -3.18 1.39
CA ALA A 243 0.47 -2.00 2.19
C ALA A 243 0.77 -2.35 3.66
N ALA A 244 0.04 -3.29 4.26
CA ALA A 244 0.26 -3.71 5.63
C ALA A 244 1.50 -4.61 5.78
N CYS A 245 1.76 -5.50 4.82
CA CYS A 245 3.00 -6.26 4.75
C CYS A 245 4.21 -5.33 4.53
N GLY A 246 4.09 -4.33 3.65
CA GLY A 246 5.12 -3.31 3.44
C GLY A 246 5.40 -2.51 4.71
N THR A 247 4.38 -2.25 5.52
CA THR A 247 4.51 -1.59 6.82
C THR A 247 5.30 -2.45 7.81
N LEU A 248 5.00 -3.76 7.91
CA LEU A 248 5.79 -4.72 8.69
C LEU A 248 7.24 -4.79 8.20
N GLY A 249 7.45 -4.93 6.89
CA GLY A 249 8.78 -5.02 6.29
C GLY A 249 9.62 -3.73 6.40
N ALA A 250 8.98 -2.59 6.66
CA ALA A 250 9.64 -1.35 7.06
C ALA A 250 10.02 -1.31 8.55
N GLY A 251 9.59 -2.31 9.33
CA GLY A 251 9.84 -2.41 10.77
C GLY A 251 8.89 -1.59 11.62
N VAL A 252 7.72 -1.25 11.11
CA VAL A 252 6.64 -0.59 11.87
C VAL A 252 5.84 -1.66 12.57
N ILE A 253 6.04 -1.83 13.89
CA ILE A 253 5.42 -2.88 14.70
C ILE A 253 4.87 -2.37 16.03
N HIS A 254 5.23 -1.15 16.45
CA HIS A 254 4.76 -0.56 17.69
C HIS A 254 3.89 0.67 17.45
N PRO A 255 2.93 0.96 18.36
CA PRO A 255 2.13 2.19 18.28
C PRO A 255 3.01 3.43 18.17
N GLY A 256 2.63 4.36 17.27
CA GLY A 256 3.38 5.57 16.98
C GLY A 256 4.46 5.42 15.92
N GLU A 257 4.97 4.22 15.66
CA GLU A 257 5.80 3.98 14.47
C GLU A 257 4.94 4.14 13.21
N THR A 258 5.51 4.80 12.21
CA THR A 258 4.76 5.19 11.01
C THR A 258 5.58 4.91 9.76
N GLN A 259 5.04 4.14 8.84
CA GLN A 259 5.61 4.04 7.49
C GLN A 259 5.32 5.34 6.73
N GLU A 260 6.34 5.96 6.15
CA GLU A 260 6.22 7.01 5.13
C GLU A 260 6.52 6.39 3.77
N GLN A 261 5.57 6.47 2.87
CA GLN A 261 5.70 5.89 1.53
C GLN A 261 5.93 6.98 0.50
N GLY A 262 7.14 7.01 -0.08
CA GLY A 262 7.56 7.97 -1.10
C GLY A 262 7.77 7.34 -2.47
N GLY A 263 6.75 6.65 -2.98
CA GLY A 263 6.70 6.03 -4.31
C GLY A 263 6.23 6.99 -5.41
N GLN A 264 5.45 6.51 -6.38
CA GLN A 264 4.76 7.37 -7.37
C GLN A 264 3.78 8.29 -6.66
N ALA A 265 2.89 7.73 -5.86
CA ALA A 265 2.08 8.41 -4.86
C ALA A 265 2.86 8.50 -3.54
N GLY A 266 2.37 9.31 -2.61
CA GLY A 266 2.83 9.35 -1.23
C GLY A 266 1.81 8.75 -0.29
N GLY A 267 2.19 8.59 0.98
CA GLY A 267 1.26 8.12 2.00
C GLY A 267 1.95 7.89 3.33
N MET A 268 1.14 7.62 4.33
CA MET A 268 1.60 7.22 5.65
C MET A 268 0.70 6.11 6.21
N SER A 269 1.28 5.24 7.04
CA SER A 269 0.57 4.20 7.79
C SER A 269 1.07 4.21 9.22
N ILE A 270 0.25 4.67 10.16
CA ILE A 270 0.56 4.73 11.59
C ILE A 270 0.09 3.45 12.25
N CYS A 271 0.99 2.75 12.94
CA CYS A 271 0.62 1.62 13.79
C CYS A 271 -0.08 2.14 15.05
N ILE A 272 -1.23 1.57 15.37
CA ILE A 272 -2.02 1.85 16.57
C ILE A 272 -2.52 0.54 17.19
N ASP A 273 -2.74 0.53 18.50
CA ASP A 273 -3.24 -0.62 19.29
C ASP A 273 -4.69 -0.44 19.77
N GLU A 274 -5.33 0.64 19.38
CA GLU A 274 -6.73 0.94 19.65
C GLU A 274 -7.48 1.27 18.37
N TYR A 275 -8.75 0.88 18.29
CA TYR A 275 -9.62 1.26 17.18
C TYR A 275 -9.83 2.78 17.13
N LYS A 276 -9.37 3.41 16.04
CA LYS A 276 -9.51 4.86 15.79
C LYS A 276 -9.85 5.07 14.32
N ALA A 277 -11.12 5.35 14.04
CA ALA A 277 -11.59 5.62 12.69
C ALA A 277 -11.87 7.12 12.49
N ASP A 278 -11.47 7.65 11.34
CA ASP A 278 -11.79 9.00 10.90
C ASP A 278 -12.17 8.95 9.41
N PRO A 279 -13.32 9.51 8.98
CA PRO A 279 -13.77 9.42 7.59
C PRO A 279 -12.85 10.12 6.59
N ARG A 280 -11.92 10.93 7.06
CA ARG A 280 -10.89 11.57 6.22
C ARG A 280 -9.69 10.67 5.96
N LEU A 281 -9.54 9.56 6.70
CA LEU A 281 -8.44 8.61 6.61
C LEU A 281 -8.96 7.21 6.30
N ILE A 282 -8.06 6.24 6.17
CA ILE A 282 -8.39 4.83 5.96
C ILE A 282 -7.93 4.06 7.20
N LEU A 283 -8.82 3.29 7.80
CA LEU A 283 -8.49 2.37 8.87
C LEU A 283 -8.40 0.94 8.32
N GLY A 284 -7.24 0.32 8.49
CA GLY A 284 -7.01 -1.10 8.17
C GLY A 284 -6.52 -1.86 9.39
N TYR A 285 -6.62 -3.18 9.36
CA TYR A 285 -5.85 -4.02 10.28
C TYR A 285 -4.39 -4.05 9.86
N HIS A 286 -3.50 -4.04 10.86
CA HIS A 286 -2.13 -4.45 10.63
C HIS A 286 -2.09 -5.96 10.39
N VAL A 287 -1.05 -6.47 9.73
CA VAL A 287 -0.80 -7.91 9.63
C VAL A 287 -0.33 -8.52 10.95
N ILE A 288 -0.07 -7.71 11.96
CA ILE A 288 0.27 -8.13 13.32
C ILE A 288 -1.02 -8.20 14.14
N PRO A 289 -1.31 -9.34 14.78
CA PRO A 289 -2.52 -9.51 15.59
C PRO A 289 -2.73 -8.41 16.64
N GLY A 290 -3.97 -7.94 16.77
CA GLY A 290 -4.37 -6.94 17.76
C GLY A 290 -3.90 -5.51 17.46
N LYS A 291 -3.45 -5.22 16.24
CA LYS A 291 -3.02 -3.88 15.82
C LYS A 291 -3.78 -3.41 14.58
N TRP A 292 -3.89 -2.09 14.45
CA TRP A 292 -4.47 -1.43 13.28
C TRP A 292 -3.46 -0.49 12.62
N LEU A 293 -3.76 -0.11 11.41
CA LEU A 293 -3.06 0.93 10.66
C LEU A 293 -4.02 2.06 10.33
N LEU A 294 -3.76 3.25 10.85
CA LEU A 294 -4.44 4.45 10.39
C LEU A 294 -3.62 5.06 9.25
N GLN A 295 -4.23 5.13 8.07
CA GLN A 295 -3.52 5.38 6.81
C GLN A 295 -4.02 6.66 6.15
N GLY A 296 -3.08 7.40 5.58
CA GLY A 296 -3.34 8.53 4.71
C GLY A 296 -2.59 8.39 3.39
N GLY A 297 -3.25 8.70 2.27
CA GLY A 297 -2.64 8.63 0.96
C GLY A 297 -2.76 9.94 0.20
N THR A 298 -1.66 10.39 -0.41
CA THR A 298 -1.63 11.52 -1.33
C THR A 298 -1.30 11.07 -2.74
N THR A 299 -1.89 11.71 -3.75
CA THR A 299 -1.58 11.43 -5.16
C THR A 299 -0.22 11.96 -5.57
N GLY A 300 0.27 13.00 -4.90
CA GLY A 300 1.55 13.65 -5.14
C GLY A 300 2.67 13.10 -4.27
N GLY A 301 3.37 12.08 -4.73
CA GLY A 301 4.59 11.57 -4.09
C GLY A 301 5.85 11.84 -4.92
N GLY A 302 6.72 10.84 -5.04
CA GLY A 302 7.90 10.88 -5.91
C GLY A 302 7.59 11.14 -7.38
N GLY A 303 6.34 10.86 -7.79
CA GLY A 303 5.82 11.19 -9.11
C GLY A 303 5.88 12.68 -9.45
N VAL A 304 5.74 13.57 -8.46
CA VAL A 304 5.90 15.02 -8.66
C VAL A 304 7.29 15.37 -9.16
N MET A 305 8.34 14.78 -8.55
CA MET A 305 9.71 15.02 -8.97
C MET A 305 10.02 14.40 -10.33
N ARG A 306 9.45 13.24 -10.67
CA ARG A 306 9.56 12.64 -12.02
C ARG A 306 8.87 13.48 -13.08
N TRP A 307 7.69 14.02 -12.76
CA TRP A 307 7.00 14.99 -13.62
C TRP A 307 7.86 16.23 -13.84
N PHE A 308 8.41 16.81 -12.77
CA PHE A 308 9.26 17.98 -12.87
C PHE A 308 10.53 17.70 -13.70
N GLU A 309 11.17 16.55 -13.47
CA GLU A 309 12.33 16.10 -14.26
C GLU A 309 11.98 15.99 -15.76
N ARG A 310 10.84 15.41 -16.07
CA ARG A 310 10.40 15.22 -17.46
C ARG A 310 10.11 16.54 -18.16
N GLU A 311 9.41 17.46 -17.50
CA GLU A 311 8.89 18.67 -18.13
C GLU A 311 9.85 19.88 -18.06
N PHE A 312 10.70 19.97 -17.04
CA PHE A 312 11.47 21.16 -16.75
C PHE A 312 13.00 20.94 -16.60
N ALA A 313 13.49 19.71 -16.75
CA ALA A 313 14.90 19.40 -16.49
C ALA A 313 15.65 18.90 -17.74
N ASP A 314 15.45 19.56 -18.88
CA ASP A 314 16.13 19.19 -20.15
C ASP A 314 17.65 19.23 -20.02
N TYR A 315 18.19 20.26 -19.36
CA TYR A 315 19.61 20.40 -19.12
C TYR A 315 20.16 19.25 -18.27
N GLU A 316 19.53 18.95 -17.17
CA GLU A 316 19.95 17.87 -16.24
C GLU A 316 19.86 16.50 -16.91
N ARG A 317 18.85 16.28 -17.76
CA ARG A 317 18.72 15.06 -18.57
C ARG A 317 19.81 14.95 -19.65
N MET A 318 20.14 16.05 -20.31
CA MET A 318 21.24 16.10 -21.24
C MET A 318 22.58 15.79 -20.54
N MET A 319 22.83 16.40 -19.39
CA MET A 319 24.02 16.14 -18.57
C MET A 319 24.08 14.67 -18.13
N LYS A 320 22.95 14.06 -17.75
CA LYS A 320 22.89 12.63 -17.45
C LYS A 320 23.34 11.76 -18.61
N GLN A 321 22.93 12.09 -19.83
CA GLN A 321 23.35 11.35 -21.04
C GLN A 321 24.86 11.50 -21.30
N GLN A 322 25.44 12.66 -21.03
CA GLN A 322 26.84 12.94 -21.27
C GLN A 322 27.79 12.42 -20.20
N THR A 323 27.38 12.50 -18.94
CA THR A 323 28.25 12.26 -17.76
C THR A 323 27.86 11.05 -16.94
N GLY A 324 26.66 10.49 -17.13
CA GLY A 324 26.09 9.45 -16.27
C GLY A 324 25.51 9.97 -14.94
N ALA A 325 25.65 11.26 -14.61
CA ALA A 325 25.16 11.84 -13.37
C ALA A 325 23.62 11.87 -13.34
N SER A 326 23.00 11.37 -12.25
CA SER A 326 21.54 11.35 -12.11
C SER A 326 20.94 12.76 -12.21
N SER A 327 19.96 12.95 -13.10
CA SER A 327 19.22 14.22 -13.23
C SER A 327 18.48 14.60 -11.94
N LEU A 328 17.92 13.64 -11.21
CA LEU A 328 17.30 13.91 -9.90
C LEU A 328 18.31 14.37 -8.85
N ASN A 329 19.54 13.83 -8.85
CA ASN A 329 20.59 14.33 -7.96
C ASN A 329 21.00 15.75 -8.28
N GLN A 330 21.11 16.11 -9.56
CA GLN A 330 21.38 17.48 -9.99
C GLN A 330 20.25 18.45 -9.55
N LEU A 331 18.98 18.01 -9.64
CA LEU A 331 17.85 18.78 -9.12
C LEU A 331 17.92 18.94 -7.59
N ASN A 332 18.32 17.89 -6.85
CA ASN A 332 18.56 18.00 -5.41
C ASN A 332 19.62 19.05 -5.08
N GLU A 333 20.74 19.06 -5.80
CA GLU A 333 21.86 20.03 -5.59
C GLU A 333 21.43 21.49 -5.80
N ILE A 334 20.56 21.78 -6.77
CA ILE A 334 20.05 23.14 -6.96
C ILE A 334 18.98 23.51 -5.91
N ALA A 335 18.17 22.57 -5.46
CA ALA A 335 17.19 22.78 -4.40
C ALA A 335 17.84 22.98 -3.03
N GLU A 336 18.97 22.32 -2.75
CA GLU A 336 19.71 22.44 -1.50
C GLU A 336 20.24 23.86 -1.26
N LYS A 337 20.51 24.62 -2.33
CA LYS A 337 20.96 26.00 -2.28
C LYS A 337 19.89 27.03 -1.95
N ILE A 338 18.62 26.60 -1.93
CA ILE A 338 17.46 27.44 -1.64
C ILE A 338 17.13 27.34 -0.15
N ASN A 339 16.73 28.43 0.45
CA ASN A 339 16.34 28.46 1.86
C ASN A 339 15.09 27.61 2.13
N PRO A 340 14.92 27.06 3.36
CA PRO A 340 13.68 26.48 3.82
C PRO A 340 12.47 27.38 3.58
N GLY A 341 11.35 26.81 3.14
CA GLY A 341 10.15 27.56 2.74
C GLY A 341 10.24 28.12 1.31
N SER A 342 11.26 27.71 0.54
CA SER A 342 11.44 28.08 -0.88
C SER A 342 11.33 29.59 -1.15
N ASP A 343 11.76 30.42 -0.19
CA ASP A 343 11.63 31.87 -0.20
C ASP A 343 10.20 32.35 -0.54
N GLY A 344 9.18 31.65 -0.03
CA GLY A 344 7.76 31.96 -0.20
C GLY A 344 7.08 31.28 -1.40
N VAL A 345 7.78 30.42 -2.14
CA VAL A 345 7.11 29.60 -3.17
C VAL A 345 6.48 28.38 -2.52
N VAL A 346 5.17 28.23 -2.69
CA VAL A 346 4.38 27.09 -2.16
C VAL A 346 3.82 26.29 -3.31
N PHE A 347 3.90 24.97 -3.21
CA PHE A 347 3.35 24.03 -4.20
C PHE A 347 2.25 23.15 -3.59
N LEU A 348 1.07 23.14 -4.22
CA LEU A 348 0.02 22.14 -3.94
C LEU A 348 0.28 20.90 -4.83
N PRO A 349 0.54 19.71 -4.27
CA PRO A 349 1.00 18.55 -5.05
C PRO A 349 -0.13 17.73 -5.69
N TYR A 350 -1.31 18.29 -5.90
CA TYR A 350 -2.54 17.59 -6.30
C TYR A 350 -2.63 17.32 -7.80
N MET A 351 -1.60 16.67 -8.35
CA MET A 351 -1.43 16.48 -9.79
C MET A 351 -2.48 15.59 -10.46
N SER A 352 -3.15 14.74 -9.70
CA SER A 352 -4.18 13.80 -10.18
C SER A 352 -5.39 13.76 -9.21
N GLY A 353 -5.88 14.94 -8.82
CA GLY A 353 -6.76 15.04 -7.68
C GLY A 353 -6.02 14.82 -6.37
N GLU A 354 -6.75 14.73 -5.25
CA GLU A 354 -6.19 14.38 -3.96
C GLU A 354 -7.08 13.40 -3.21
N ARG A 355 -6.43 12.49 -2.48
CA ARG A 355 -7.07 11.55 -1.56
C ARG A 355 -7.14 12.14 -0.16
N SER A 356 -6.76 11.39 0.85
CA SER A 356 -6.80 11.86 2.24
C SER A 356 -5.88 13.07 2.49
N PRO A 357 -6.28 13.97 3.36
CA PRO A 357 -7.58 14.02 4.03
C PRO A 357 -8.65 14.79 3.26
N ILE A 358 -8.37 15.22 2.04
CA ILE A 358 -9.18 16.17 1.25
C ILE A 358 -10.29 15.47 0.46
N TRP A 359 -10.02 14.27 -0.10
CA TRP A 359 -10.93 13.47 -0.93
C TRP A 359 -11.58 14.27 -2.09
N ASN A 360 -10.76 15.04 -2.83
CA ASN A 360 -11.20 15.81 -3.99
C ASN A 360 -10.53 15.32 -5.28
N PRO A 361 -11.24 14.55 -6.14
CA PRO A 361 -10.69 14.05 -7.40
C PRO A 361 -10.41 15.15 -8.44
N TYR A 362 -10.92 16.35 -8.22
CA TYR A 362 -10.74 17.50 -9.11
C TYR A 362 -9.66 18.48 -8.63
N ALA A 363 -9.03 18.23 -7.48
CA ALA A 363 -7.93 19.05 -7.00
C ALA A 363 -6.79 19.10 -8.03
N LYS A 364 -6.09 20.24 -8.10
CA LYS A 364 -5.05 20.51 -9.11
C LYS A 364 -3.76 20.98 -8.45
N GLY A 365 -2.63 20.69 -9.12
CA GLY A 365 -1.33 21.26 -8.75
C GLY A 365 -1.31 22.77 -8.95
N VAL A 366 -0.69 23.48 -7.98
CA VAL A 366 -0.60 24.95 -8.00
C VAL A 366 0.79 25.38 -7.52
N PHE A 367 1.45 26.26 -8.25
CA PHE A 367 2.57 27.04 -7.74
C PHE A 367 2.09 28.44 -7.37
N TYR A 368 2.39 28.87 -6.16
CA TYR A 368 2.10 30.20 -5.64
C TYR A 368 3.37 30.89 -5.20
N GLY A 369 3.44 32.23 -5.30
CA GLY A 369 4.57 33.01 -4.81
C GLY A 369 5.74 33.14 -5.79
N LEU A 370 5.54 32.87 -7.09
CA LEU A 370 6.54 33.10 -8.12
C LEU A 370 6.66 34.59 -8.44
N ASP A 371 7.89 35.07 -8.56
CA ASP A 371 8.26 36.38 -9.04
C ASP A 371 9.55 36.28 -9.89
N PHE A 372 10.07 37.40 -10.40
CA PHE A 372 11.26 37.43 -11.27
C PHE A 372 12.56 37.03 -10.56
N ALA A 373 12.60 36.98 -9.23
CA ALA A 373 13.77 36.53 -8.47
C ALA A 373 13.82 35.02 -8.25
N LYS A 374 12.71 34.33 -8.49
CA LYS A 374 12.61 32.88 -8.27
C LYS A 374 13.23 32.11 -9.44
N THR A 375 13.98 31.08 -9.10
CA THR A 375 14.69 30.21 -10.05
C THR A 375 14.09 28.81 -10.09
N LYS A 376 14.56 27.95 -11.01
CA LYS A 376 14.23 26.53 -11.05
C LYS A 376 14.44 25.86 -9.68
N GLY A 377 15.50 26.22 -8.94
CA GLY A 377 15.79 25.67 -7.61
C GLY A 377 14.67 25.89 -6.61
N HIS A 378 14.03 27.07 -6.61
CA HIS A 378 12.87 27.37 -5.77
C HIS A 378 11.69 26.46 -6.10
N MET A 379 11.40 26.24 -7.39
CA MET A 379 10.32 25.36 -7.82
C MET A 379 10.57 23.91 -7.44
N VAL A 380 11.80 23.41 -7.62
CA VAL A 380 12.19 22.04 -7.23
C VAL A 380 12.02 21.85 -5.73
N ARG A 381 12.55 22.80 -4.93
CA ARG A 381 12.41 22.73 -3.47
C ARG A 381 10.96 22.83 -3.05
N ALA A 382 10.17 23.72 -3.64
CA ALA A 382 8.74 23.84 -3.37
C ALA A 382 7.96 22.55 -3.71
N CYS A 383 8.34 21.82 -4.76
CA CYS A 383 7.78 20.49 -5.05
C CYS A 383 8.04 19.49 -3.91
N MET A 384 9.30 19.43 -3.42
CA MET A 384 9.67 18.56 -2.29
C MET A 384 8.94 18.94 -1.01
N GLU A 385 8.88 20.25 -0.72
CA GLU A 385 8.18 20.80 0.45
C GLU A 385 6.66 20.58 0.35
N GLY A 386 6.05 20.78 -0.82
CA GLY A 386 4.62 20.55 -1.03
C GLY A 386 4.18 19.11 -0.74
N VAL A 387 4.97 18.13 -1.16
CA VAL A 387 4.73 16.71 -0.81
C VAL A 387 4.87 16.48 0.69
N ALA A 388 5.86 17.09 1.33
CA ALA A 388 6.06 16.98 2.78
C ALA A 388 4.93 17.69 3.59
N LEU A 389 4.41 18.81 3.07
CA LEU A 389 3.25 19.52 3.66
C LEU A 389 1.97 18.68 3.55
N SER A 390 1.77 17.95 2.46
CA SER A 390 0.67 16.99 2.33
C SER A 390 0.79 15.82 3.32
N LEU A 391 2.02 15.33 3.55
CA LEU A 391 2.28 14.34 4.60
C LEU A 391 1.94 14.90 5.99
N ARG A 392 2.40 16.11 6.31
CA ARG A 392 2.07 16.80 7.58
C ARG A 392 0.56 16.92 7.77
N HIS A 393 -0.19 17.30 6.73
CA HIS A 393 -1.64 17.42 6.78
C HIS A 393 -2.31 16.09 7.17
N ASN A 394 -1.88 14.97 6.57
CA ASN A 394 -2.38 13.65 6.93
C ASN A 394 -2.03 13.26 8.39
N LEU A 395 -0.80 13.57 8.84
CA LEU A 395 -0.37 13.29 10.22
C LEU A 395 -1.16 14.11 11.25
N GLU A 396 -1.44 15.39 10.99
CA GLU A 396 -2.23 16.23 11.90
C GLU A 396 -3.69 15.76 11.99
N VAL A 397 -4.27 15.29 10.88
CA VAL A 397 -5.62 14.69 10.90
C VAL A 397 -5.61 13.38 11.69
N ALA A 398 -4.58 12.55 11.55
CA ALA A 398 -4.43 11.33 12.34
C ALA A 398 -4.24 11.64 13.84
N GLU A 399 -3.46 12.66 14.17
CA GLU A 399 -3.28 13.12 15.56
C GLU A 399 -4.59 13.62 16.17
N ALA A 400 -5.40 14.36 15.40
CA ALA A 400 -6.74 14.79 15.80
C ALA A 400 -7.69 13.59 16.02
N ALA A 401 -7.51 12.49 15.30
CA ALA A 401 -8.20 11.22 15.51
C ALA A 401 -7.62 10.40 16.68
N GLY A 402 -6.57 10.87 17.32
CA GLY A 402 -5.92 10.24 18.47
C GLY A 402 -4.79 9.28 18.13
N ALA A 403 -4.27 9.29 16.90
CA ALA A 403 -3.15 8.47 16.47
C ALA A 403 -1.90 9.36 16.26
N ASN A 404 -0.98 9.34 17.22
CA ASN A 404 0.23 10.16 17.19
C ASN A 404 1.37 9.41 16.52
N ALA A 405 1.97 10.00 15.46
CA ALA A 405 3.21 9.51 14.90
C ALA A 405 4.40 9.96 15.77
N GLU A 406 5.27 9.03 16.14
CA GLU A 406 6.49 9.32 16.92
C GLU A 406 7.73 9.32 16.04
N VAL A 407 7.80 8.39 15.08
CA VAL A 407 8.91 8.23 14.14
C VAL A 407 8.38 7.81 12.78
N LEU A 408 8.96 8.35 11.71
CA LEU A 408 8.64 7.99 10.33
C LEU A 408 9.72 7.05 9.78
N ARG A 409 9.30 5.91 9.23
CA ARG A 409 10.16 4.97 8.50
C ARG A 409 9.95 5.17 7.00
N ALA A 410 10.89 5.90 6.37
CA ALA A 410 10.76 6.35 5.00
C ALA A 410 11.13 5.23 4.01
N MET A 411 10.21 4.97 3.08
CA MET A 411 10.34 3.94 2.05
C MET A 411 10.14 4.51 0.65
N GLY A 412 10.61 3.77 -0.36
CA GLY A 412 10.47 4.14 -1.77
C GLY A 412 11.52 5.13 -2.26
N GLY A 413 11.38 5.56 -3.52
CA GLY A 413 12.40 6.33 -4.22
C GLY A 413 12.74 7.68 -3.60
N SER A 414 11.78 8.36 -2.95
CA SER A 414 12.02 9.65 -2.27
C SER A 414 12.94 9.49 -1.06
N ALA A 415 12.94 8.33 -0.43
CA ALA A 415 13.81 8.03 0.70
C ALA A 415 15.31 8.03 0.33
N ASN A 416 15.67 7.90 -0.95
CA ASN A 416 17.06 7.97 -1.41
C ASN A 416 17.66 9.39 -1.39
N SER A 417 16.82 10.44 -1.35
CA SER A 417 17.29 11.83 -1.27
C SER A 417 17.53 12.26 0.17
N LEU A 418 18.78 12.60 0.51
CA LEU A 418 19.15 13.14 1.82
C LEU A 418 18.40 14.45 2.11
N LEU A 419 18.37 15.34 1.12
CA LEU A 419 17.68 16.62 1.24
C LEU A 419 16.16 16.40 1.48
N TRP A 420 15.51 15.55 0.70
CA TRP A 420 14.07 15.38 0.80
C TRP A 420 13.63 14.71 2.11
N THR A 421 14.40 13.73 2.58
CA THR A 421 14.15 13.13 3.89
C THR A 421 14.34 14.13 5.03
N GLN A 422 15.33 15.04 4.94
CA GLN A 422 15.49 16.12 5.91
C GLN A 422 14.32 17.11 5.84
N ILE A 423 13.90 17.55 4.65
CA ILE A 423 12.73 18.43 4.46
C ILE A 423 11.48 17.82 5.09
N LYS A 424 11.23 16.52 4.86
CA LYS A 424 10.10 15.82 5.47
C LYS A 424 10.19 15.81 7.01
N SER A 425 11.37 15.55 7.56
CA SER A 425 11.60 15.57 9.01
C SER A 425 11.33 16.97 9.59
N ASP A 426 11.84 18.00 8.97
CA ASP A 426 11.68 19.38 9.43
C ASP A 426 10.22 19.84 9.38
N ILE A 427 9.52 19.56 8.28
CA ILE A 427 8.12 19.96 8.06
C ILE A 427 7.17 19.22 8.99
N THR A 428 7.38 17.91 9.19
CA THR A 428 6.52 17.10 10.06
C THR A 428 6.87 17.23 11.54
N GLY A 429 8.07 17.73 11.86
CA GLY A 429 8.59 17.77 13.23
C GLY A 429 8.86 16.38 13.81
N LYS A 430 8.98 15.35 12.97
CA LYS A 430 9.18 13.96 13.39
C LYS A 430 10.54 13.43 12.91
N PRO A 431 11.23 12.63 13.72
CA PRO A 431 12.41 11.91 13.27
C PRO A 431 12.07 11.00 12.08
N ILE A 432 12.98 10.92 11.10
CA ILE A 432 12.85 10.01 9.96
C ILE A 432 13.98 9.00 9.97
N VAL A 433 13.63 7.73 9.89
CA VAL A 433 14.55 6.61 9.74
C VAL A 433 14.39 6.02 8.35
N VAL A 434 15.49 5.65 7.70
CA VAL A 434 15.47 4.97 6.40
C VAL A 434 15.97 3.55 6.56
N PRO A 435 15.10 2.53 6.38
CA PRO A 435 15.50 1.13 6.38
C PRO A 435 16.38 0.77 5.18
N ALA A 436 17.13 -0.33 5.32
CA ALA A 436 18.06 -0.80 4.28
C ALA A 436 17.36 -1.49 3.09
N SER A 437 16.08 -1.86 3.21
CA SER A 437 15.41 -2.75 2.26
C SER A 437 14.58 -2.02 1.22
N ASP A 438 14.82 -2.33 -0.07
CA ASP A 438 13.95 -1.95 -1.19
C ASP A 438 12.83 -2.99 -1.44
N THR A 439 12.76 -4.05 -0.62
CA THR A 439 11.84 -5.18 -0.78
C THR A 439 10.91 -5.34 0.43
N ALA A 440 10.50 -4.22 1.03
CA ALA A 440 9.74 -4.23 2.28
C ALA A 440 8.45 -5.08 2.20
N THR A 441 7.71 -5.03 1.09
CA THR A 441 6.45 -5.77 0.93
C THR A 441 6.68 -7.28 0.97
N THR A 442 7.55 -7.80 0.10
CA THR A 442 7.91 -9.23 0.09
C THR A 442 8.62 -9.68 1.37
N LEU A 443 9.42 -8.80 2.00
CA LEU A 443 10.01 -9.09 3.30
C LEU A 443 8.92 -9.23 4.37
N GLY A 444 7.97 -8.30 4.43
CA GLY A 444 6.85 -8.38 5.37
C GLY A 444 6.06 -9.67 5.23
N ALA A 445 5.73 -10.07 4.00
CA ALA A 445 5.11 -11.38 3.74
C ALA A 445 5.98 -12.55 4.24
N ALA A 446 7.29 -12.51 4.00
CA ALA A 446 8.21 -13.54 4.49
C ALA A 446 8.30 -13.57 6.04
N LEU A 447 8.23 -12.40 6.70
CA LEU A 447 8.23 -12.31 8.17
C LEU A 447 6.96 -12.93 8.77
N LEU A 448 5.78 -12.74 8.14
CA LEU A 448 4.56 -13.46 8.55
C LEU A 448 4.77 -14.97 8.53
N ALA A 449 5.33 -15.49 7.43
CA ALA A 449 5.64 -16.91 7.36
C ALA A 449 6.66 -17.33 8.42
N GLY A 450 7.70 -16.52 8.66
CA GLY A 450 8.74 -16.78 9.64
C GLY A 450 8.22 -16.87 11.08
N VAL A 451 7.30 -16.00 11.47
CA VAL A 451 6.61 -16.05 12.76
C VAL A 451 5.64 -17.23 12.80
N GLY A 452 4.81 -17.41 11.76
CA GLY A 452 3.82 -18.48 11.68
C GLY A 452 4.42 -19.89 11.78
N VAL A 453 5.62 -20.12 11.21
CA VAL A 453 6.31 -21.43 11.30
C VAL A 453 7.25 -21.54 12.51
N GLY A 454 7.37 -20.50 13.34
CA GLY A 454 8.22 -20.48 14.52
C GLY A 454 9.73 -20.34 14.24
N LEU A 455 10.09 -19.81 13.06
CA LEU A 455 11.49 -19.45 12.75
C LEU A 455 11.94 -18.23 13.57
N TYR A 456 11.03 -17.31 13.82
CA TYR A 456 11.15 -16.23 14.79
C TYR A 456 10.12 -16.44 15.90
N LYS A 457 10.49 -16.07 17.11
CA LYS A 457 9.62 -16.18 18.30
C LYS A 457 8.41 -15.28 18.20
N ASP A 458 8.62 -14.05 17.72
CA ASP A 458 7.62 -12.99 17.59
C ASP A 458 8.09 -11.93 16.56
N TYR A 459 7.27 -10.91 16.34
CA TYR A 459 7.57 -9.83 15.39
C TYR A 459 8.69 -8.92 15.86
N ASP A 460 8.89 -8.75 17.18
CA ASP A 460 10.00 -7.98 17.74
C ASP A 460 11.35 -8.63 17.38
N GLU A 461 11.47 -9.94 17.60
CA GLU A 461 12.66 -10.68 17.18
C GLU A 461 12.85 -10.62 15.67
N ALA A 462 11.80 -10.88 14.88
CA ALA A 462 11.86 -10.88 13.43
C ALA A 462 12.38 -9.54 12.89
N VAL A 463 11.80 -8.43 13.32
CA VAL A 463 12.18 -7.08 12.87
C VAL A 463 13.57 -6.69 13.37
N SER A 464 13.91 -6.99 14.62
CA SER A 464 15.24 -6.67 15.18
C SER A 464 16.38 -7.34 14.42
N ILE A 465 16.15 -8.57 13.92
CA ILE A 465 17.12 -9.33 13.14
C ILE A 465 17.20 -8.84 11.70
N THR A 466 16.04 -8.57 11.06
CA THR A 466 15.95 -8.44 9.60
C THR A 466 15.92 -7.00 9.09
N VAL A 467 15.34 -6.06 9.84
CA VAL A 467 15.21 -4.67 9.41
C VAL A 467 16.35 -3.84 9.99
N LYS A 468 17.25 -3.39 9.11
CA LYS A 468 18.39 -2.56 9.49
C LYS A 468 18.15 -1.11 9.10
N GLU A 469 18.48 -0.19 9.99
CA GLU A 469 18.43 1.24 9.73
C GLU A 469 19.73 1.68 9.05
N THR A 470 19.64 2.43 7.95
CA THR A 470 20.79 2.95 7.21
C THR A 470 21.14 4.36 7.61
N ARG A 471 20.15 5.18 7.93
CA ARG A 471 20.31 6.55 8.36
C ARG A 471 19.10 7.07 9.11
N ARG A 472 19.34 8.14 9.88
CA ARG A 472 18.33 8.82 10.67
C ARG A 472 18.46 10.34 10.47
N HIS A 473 17.35 11.02 10.38
CA HIS A 473 17.23 12.48 10.32
C HIS A 473 16.44 12.97 11.52
N GLU A 474 16.93 13.96 12.22
CA GLU A 474 16.21 14.68 13.26
C GLU A 474 15.67 15.99 12.70
N PRO A 475 14.50 16.45 13.15
CA PRO A 475 13.97 17.75 12.75
C PRO A 475 14.92 18.89 13.16
N ASN A 476 15.21 19.81 12.24
CA ASN A 476 15.97 21.02 12.59
C ASN A 476 15.01 22.07 13.19
N PRO A 477 15.13 22.41 14.49
CA PRO A 477 14.24 23.34 15.14
C PRO A 477 14.31 24.77 14.56
N GLU A 478 15.43 25.14 13.92
CA GLU A 478 15.59 26.46 13.29
C GLU A 478 14.66 26.65 12.07
N ASN A 479 14.23 25.56 11.45
CA ASN A 479 13.34 25.57 10.28
C ASN A 479 11.85 25.57 10.68
N LYS A 480 11.53 25.36 11.96
CA LYS A 480 10.14 25.18 12.42
C LYS A 480 9.26 26.36 12.06
N GLU A 481 9.67 27.59 12.41
CA GLU A 481 8.85 28.78 12.20
C GLU A 481 8.52 29.01 10.71
N VAL A 482 9.51 28.89 9.84
CA VAL A 482 9.31 29.07 8.40
C VAL A 482 8.39 27.99 7.83
N TYR A 483 8.52 26.75 8.26
CA TYR A 483 7.65 25.68 7.77
C TYR A 483 6.24 25.73 8.36
N ASP A 484 6.05 26.19 9.58
CA ASP A 484 4.71 26.44 10.14
C ASP A 484 3.97 27.50 9.30
N LYS A 485 4.62 28.60 8.99
CA LYS A 485 4.07 29.67 8.13
C LYS A 485 3.80 29.17 6.69
N THR A 486 4.69 28.35 6.14
CA THR A 486 4.50 27.76 4.82
C THR A 486 3.30 26.81 4.81
N TYR A 487 3.11 26.04 5.89
CA TYR A 487 1.98 25.14 6.05
C TYR A 487 0.64 25.89 6.18
N GLU A 488 0.59 26.97 6.93
CA GLU A 488 -0.58 27.85 6.98
C GLU A 488 -0.98 28.35 5.59
N THR A 489 0.03 28.80 4.81
CA THR A 489 -0.18 29.24 3.42
C THR A 489 -0.69 28.09 2.54
N TYR A 490 -0.11 26.89 2.68
CA TYR A 490 -0.53 25.70 1.94
C TYR A 490 -2.01 25.35 2.20
N LEU A 491 -2.46 25.36 3.45
CA LEU A 491 -3.86 25.08 3.81
C LEU A 491 -4.81 26.17 3.26
N GLU A 492 -4.44 27.44 3.40
CA GLU A 492 -5.27 28.56 2.93
C GLU A 492 -5.37 28.61 1.41
N LEU A 493 -4.29 28.25 0.68
CA LEU A 493 -4.33 28.16 -0.78
C LEU A 493 -5.35 27.13 -1.26
N TYR A 494 -5.33 25.92 -0.71
CA TYR A 494 -6.33 24.92 -1.08
C TYR A 494 -7.74 25.39 -0.76
N LYS A 495 -7.98 25.90 0.44
CA LYS A 495 -9.28 26.43 0.86
C LYS A 495 -9.79 27.52 -0.07
N SER A 496 -8.91 28.45 -0.45
CA SER A 496 -9.24 29.57 -1.33
C SER A 496 -9.54 29.15 -2.78
N LEU A 497 -8.91 28.06 -3.24
CA LEU A 497 -9.03 27.58 -4.63
C LEU A 497 -10.01 26.41 -4.80
N ALA A 498 -10.47 25.79 -3.71
CA ALA A 498 -11.32 24.59 -3.76
C ALA A 498 -12.60 24.78 -4.58
N HIS A 499 -13.19 25.97 -4.56
CA HIS A 499 -14.39 26.30 -5.34
C HIS A 499 -14.19 26.26 -6.87
N MET A 500 -12.95 26.35 -7.35
CA MET A 500 -12.57 26.18 -8.77
C MET A 500 -12.17 24.75 -9.11
N MET A 501 -11.96 23.90 -8.11
CA MET A 501 -11.54 22.50 -8.24
C MET A 501 -12.77 21.58 -8.17
N THR A 502 -13.70 21.78 -9.08
CA THR A 502 -14.97 21.05 -9.21
C THR A 502 -15.07 20.39 -10.58
N LYS A 503 -16.12 19.56 -10.79
CA LYS A 503 -16.40 18.89 -12.08
C LYS A 503 -16.71 19.92 -13.17
#